data_cf132b3e41de4d455f08c0c77af0294b
#
_entry.id   cf132b3e41de4d455f08c0c77af0294b
#
_cell.length_a   1.000
_cell.length_b   1.000
_cell.length_c   1.000
_cell.angle_alpha   90.00
_cell.angle_beta   90.00
_cell.angle_gamma   90.00
#
_symmetry.space_group_name_H-M   'P 1'
#
loop_
_entity.id
_entity.type
_entity.pdbx_description
1 polymer ?
#
loop_
_entity_poly.entity_id
_entity_poly.type
_entity_poly.pdbx_seq_one_letter_code
_entity_poly.pdbx_strand_id
1 'polypeptide(L)'
;MVSLLGLTLDELQAVALDAGLPRFAGKQLAEWLYVRRATTFDEMTNISLRGREALRAKYTIGRHAPVAEAVSEDGTHKYLFQVGEQYIESVYIPDNDRATLCVSTQAGCKMGCKFCMTGTLGFHGQLPAAEILNQILYFPLTSDNPKLSNNKQSTSVLSSPPLGGLGGVGPLTNIVYMGEGEPMDNLDNVLRSLQVMTAAWGCAWSPKRITVSSVGIVPALKRYIEECDCHLAVSLHNPFGVERQAIMPIEKAYPLSEVVTLLKQYDWQHQRRVSFEYICWAGVNDTPKHANELLRLLRGLDCRINLIRFHAGVEEVSHRENPITFPSSNERQMEWLRDYLTAHGLTTTIRRSRGEDILAACGMLVNALKKQ
;
A
#
# COMPACT_ATOMS: atom_id res chain seq x y z
N MET A 1 7.94 3.91 -25.36
CA MET A 1 9.06 3.08 -24.90
C MET A 1 8.58 2.27 -23.70
N VAL A 2 9.09 1.05 -23.51
CA VAL A 2 8.70 0.17 -22.40
C VAL A 2 9.49 0.54 -21.15
N SER A 3 8.83 0.63 -20.00
CA SER A 3 9.49 0.85 -18.69
C SER A 3 10.23 -0.42 -18.24
N LEU A 4 11.46 -0.26 -17.76
CA LEU A 4 12.21 -1.35 -17.11
C LEU A 4 11.78 -1.54 -15.66
N LEU A 5 11.29 -0.50 -15.00
CA LEU A 5 10.76 -0.62 -13.65
C LEU A 5 9.57 -1.57 -13.64
N GLY A 6 9.51 -2.47 -12.66
CA GLY A 6 8.46 -3.48 -12.53
C GLY A 6 8.72 -4.78 -13.30
N LEU A 7 9.80 -4.87 -14.08
CA LEU A 7 10.18 -6.13 -14.72
C LEU A 7 10.84 -7.11 -13.74
N THR A 8 10.49 -8.38 -13.89
CA THR A 8 11.12 -9.47 -13.14
C THR A 8 12.55 -9.73 -13.62
N LEU A 9 13.32 -10.54 -12.87
CA LEU A 9 14.69 -10.88 -13.28
C LEU A 9 14.73 -11.57 -14.65
N ASP A 10 13.81 -12.47 -14.94
CA ASP A 10 13.76 -13.19 -16.22
C ASP A 10 13.44 -12.24 -17.38
N GLU A 11 12.51 -11.30 -17.17
CA GLU A 11 12.21 -10.25 -18.14
C GLU A 11 13.40 -9.31 -18.37
N LEU A 12 14.12 -8.92 -17.31
CA LEU A 12 15.34 -8.12 -17.43
C LEU A 12 16.48 -8.87 -18.14
N GLN A 13 16.55 -10.19 -18.00
CA GLN A 13 17.47 -11.02 -18.78
C GLN A 13 17.09 -11.03 -20.27
N ALA A 14 15.79 -11.08 -20.57
CA ALA A 14 15.32 -10.97 -21.96
C ALA A 14 15.62 -9.58 -22.54
N VAL A 15 15.40 -8.51 -21.77
CA VAL A 15 15.79 -7.13 -22.15
C VAL A 15 17.28 -7.03 -22.43
N ALA A 16 18.13 -7.64 -21.60
CA ALA A 16 19.58 -7.64 -21.82
C ALA A 16 19.93 -8.28 -23.19
N LEU A 17 19.34 -9.44 -23.47
CA LEU A 17 19.57 -10.13 -24.76
C LEU A 17 19.04 -9.30 -25.95
N ASP A 18 17.87 -8.67 -25.85
CA ASP A 18 17.31 -7.79 -26.87
C ASP A 18 18.17 -6.54 -27.13
N ALA A 19 18.90 -6.07 -26.12
CA ALA A 19 19.87 -4.99 -26.23
C ALA A 19 21.26 -5.45 -26.71
N GLY A 20 21.44 -6.73 -27.08
CA GLY A 20 22.72 -7.30 -27.51
C GLY A 20 23.73 -7.47 -26.36
N LEU A 21 23.26 -7.52 -25.13
CA LEU A 21 24.04 -7.78 -23.92
C LEU A 21 23.98 -9.26 -23.53
N PRO A 22 24.96 -9.80 -22.80
CA PRO A 22 24.87 -11.15 -22.27
C PRO A 22 23.75 -11.29 -21.24
N ARG A 23 23.17 -12.49 -21.11
CA ARG A 23 22.04 -12.77 -20.20
C ARG A 23 22.30 -12.32 -18.76
N PHE A 24 23.53 -12.44 -18.26
CA PHE A 24 23.89 -12.03 -16.90
C PHE A 24 23.72 -10.51 -16.66
N ALA A 25 23.71 -9.69 -17.72
CA ALA A 25 23.47 -8.25 -17.61
C ALA A 25 22.06 -7.95 -17.06
N GLY A 26 21.10 -8.88 -17.16
CA GLY A 26 19.79 -8.77 -16.50
C GLY A 26 19.90 -8.65 -14.98
N LYS A 27 20.87 -9.33 -14.33
CA LYS A 27 21.14 -9.16 -12.89
C LYS A 27 21.74 -7.79 -12.58
N GLN A 28 22.58 -7.26 -13.47
CA GLN A 28 23.13 -5.91 -13.33
C GLN A 28 22.01 -4.86 -13.47
N LEU A 29 21.10 -5.04 -14.44
CA LEU A 29 19.93 -4.19 -14.59
C LEU A 29 19.07 -4.21 -13.33
N ALA A 30 18.76 -5.40 -12.77
CA ALA A 30 17.99 -5.52 -11.54
C ALA A 30 18.67 -4.78 -10.36
N GLU A 31 19.99 -4.94 -10.21
CA GLU A 31 20.77 -4.24 -9.17
C GLU A 31 20.66 -2.71 -9.34
N TRP A 32 20.82 -2.20 -10.57
CA TRP A 32 20.72 -0.77 -10.83
C TRP A 32 19.32 -0.23 -10.59
N LEU A 33 18.29 -0.94 -11.03
CA LEU A 33 16.90 -0.50 -10.89
C LEU A 33 16.41 -0.53 -9.44
N TYR A 34 16.64 -1.65 -8.74
CA TYR A 34 15.96 -1.95 -7.48
C TYR A 34 16.84 -1.72 -6.24
N VAL A 35 18.14 -1.87 -6.36
CA VAL A 35 19.08 -1.70 -5.24
C VAL A 35 19.71 -0.31 -5.28
N ARG A 36 20.31 0.07 -6.40
CA ARG A 36 20.97 1.37 -6.59
C ARG A 36 19.98 2.48 -6.97
N ARG A 37 18.80 2.11 -7.45
CA ARG A 37 17.70 3.00 -7.80
C ARG A 37 18.10 4.06 -8.83
N ALA A 38 18.84 3.65 -9.86
CA ALA A 38 19.25 4.50 -10.95
C ALA A 38 18.07 5.20 -11.61
N THR A 39 18.25 6.45 -11.98
CA THR A 39 17.28 7.27 -12.69
C THR A 39 17.61 7.43 -14.16
N THR A 40 18.88 7.17 -14.51
CA THR A 40 19.40 7.23 -15.88
C THR A 40 20.22 5.99 -16.24
N PHE A 41 20.31 5.69 -17.52
CA PHE A 41 21.20 4.61 -18.00
C PHE A 41 22.70 4.96 -17.82
N ASP A 42 23.05 6.24 -17.72
CA ASP A 42 24.44 6.68 -17.58
C ASP A 42 25.05 6.29 -16.22
N GLU A 43 24.22 6.16 -15.20
CA GLU A 43 24.61 5.67 -13.89
C GLU A 43 25.07 4.19 -13.90
N MET A 44 24.63 3.40 -14.90
CA MET A 44 24.86 1.95 -14.98
C MET A 44 26.28 1.64 -15.46
N THR A 45 27.30 2.03 -14.70
CA THR A 45 28.72 2.05 -15.11
C THR A 45 29.32 0.70 -15.43
N ASN A 46 28.76 -0.41 -14.92
CA ASN A 46 29.17 -1.78 -15.24
C ASN A 46 28.48 -2.37 -16.48
N ILE A 47 27.62 -1.59 -17.15
CA ILE A 47 27.05 -1.89 -18.47
C ILE A 47 27.83 -1.09 -19.50
N SER A 48 28.28 -1.74 -20.60
CA SER A 48 29.04 -1.06 -21.64
C SER A 48 28.29 0.13 -22.24
N LEU A 49 29.00 1.15 -22.70
CA LEU A 49 28.42 2.35 -23.32
C LEU A 49 27.45 1.96 -24.45
N ARG A 50 27.88 1.09 -25.36
CA ARG A 50 27.05 0.55 -26.45
C ARG A 50 25.78 -0.13 -25.94
N GLY A 51 25.88 -0.88 -24.84
CA GLY A 51 24.72 -1.53 -24.18
C GLY A 51 23.75 -0.51 -23.61
N ARG A 52 24.26 0.53 -22.93
CA ARG A 52 23.41 1.63 -22.41
C ARG A 52 22.71 2.41 -23.52
N GLU A 53 23.36 2.64 -24.64
CA GLU A 53 22.75 3.27 -25.83
C GLU A 53 21.67 2.40 -26.45
N ALA A 54 21.92 1.08 -26.59
CA ALA A 54 20.92 0.13 -27.08
C ALA A 54 19.70 0.03 -26.17
N LEU A 55 19.88 0.05 -24.84
CA LEU A 55 18.80 0.09 -23.87
C LEU A 55 17.99 1.39 -24.00
N ARG A 56 18.67 2.54 -24.06
CA ARG A 56 18.02 3.86 -24.18
C ARG A 56 17.19 4.01 -25.44
N ALA A 57 17.59 3.35 -26.54
CA ALA A 57 16.87 3.40 -27.80
C ALA A 57 15.48 2.71 -27.74
N LYS A 58 15.28 1.73 -26.82
CA LYS A 58 14.09 0.89 -26.77
C LYS A 58 13.30 1.05 -25.46
N TYR A 59 13.97 1.39 -24.35
CA TYR A 59 13.45 1.33 -23.01
C TYR A 59 13.60 2.66 -22.26
N THR A 60 12.82 2.81 -21.20
CA THR A 60 12.98 3.85 -20.17
C THR A 60 13.26 3.19 -18.83
N ILE A 61 13.90 3.93 -17.91
CA ILE A 61 14.04 3.46 -16.51
C ILE A 61 12.65 3.34 -15.87
N GLY A 62 11.75 4.29 -16.13
CA GLY A 62 10.38 4.30 -15.62
C GLY A 62 10.23 4.98 -14.25
N ARG A 63 11.27 5.68 -13.76
CA ARG A 63 11.18 6.47 -12.52
C ARG A 63 10.85 7.92 -12.81
N HIS A 64 9.96 8.47 -11.99
CA HIS A 64 9.60 9.90 -12.04
C HIS A 64 9.28 10.42 -10.65
N ALA A 65 9.47 11.74 -10.47
CA ALA A 65 9.16 12.43 -9.23
C ALA A 65 7.64 12.68 -9.11
N PRO A 66 7.13 12.90 -7.88
CA PRO A 66 5.79 13.44 -7.70
C PRO A 66 5.70 14.86 -8.30
N VAL A 67 4.51 15.22 -8.72
CA VAL A 67 4.23 16.55 -9.31
C VAL A 67 3.80 17.58 -8.28
N ALA A 68 3.38 17.12 -7.09
CA ALA A 68 3.04 17.99 -5.96
C ALA A 68 3.24 17.26 -4.63
N GLU A 69 3.38 18.04 -3.56
CA GLU A 69 3.54 17.59 -2.19
C GLU A 69 2.74 18.48 -1.24
N ALA A 70 2.14 17.89 -0.21
CA ALA A 70 1.59 18.60 0.94
C ALA A 70 2.17 18.03 2.23
N VAL A 71 2.46 18.87 3.20
CA VAL A 71 3.05 18.49 4.49
C VAL A 71 2.07 18.87 5.61
N SER A 72 1.71 17.90 6.44
CA SER A 72 0.87 18.06 7.61
C SER A 72 1.66 18.62 8.79
N GLU A 73 0.96 19.27 9.72
CA GLU A 73 1.53 19.72 10.99
C GLU A 73 2.13 18.57 11.82
N ASP A 74 1.64 17.35 11.65
CA ASP A 74 2.14 16.15 12.34
C ASP A 74 3.34 15.48 11.65
N GLY A 75 3.87 16.10 10.59
CA GLY A 75 5.00 15.61 9.81
C GLY A 75 4.64 14.57 8.75
N THR A 76 3.37 14.28 8.53
CA THR A 76 2.92 13.42 7.43
C THR A 76 3.05 14.16 6.11
N HIS A 77 3.58 13.49 5.08
CA HIS A 77 3.71 14.04 3.73
C HIS A 77 2.79 13.30 2.77
N LYS A 78 2.03 14.03 1.98
CA LYS A 78 1.21 13.50 0.90
C LYS A 78 1.81 13.91 -0.44
N TYR A 79 2.05 12.94 -1.31
CA TYR A 79 2.65 13.12 -2.62
C TYR A 79 1.64 12.81 -3.71
N LEU A 80 1.60 13.65 -4.74
CA LEU A 80 0.81 13.44 -5.95
C LEU A 80 1.71 13.00 -7.09
N PHE A 81 1.48 11.81 -7.61
CA PHE A 81 2.17 11.28 -8.80
C PHE A 81 1.25 11.35 -10.00
N GLN A 82 1.82 11.67 -11.16
CA GLN A 82 1.11 11.62 -12.43
C GLN A 82 1.37 10.29 -13.12
N VAL A 83 0.31 9.57 -13.50
CA VAL A 83 0.36 8.29 -14.22
C VAL A 83 -0.46 8.42 -15.50
N GLY A 84 0.21 8.66 -16.61
CA GLY A 84 -0.46 9.03 -17.86
C GLY A 84 -1.25 10.33 -17.71
N GLU A 85 -2.56 10.28 -17.96
CA GLU A 85 -3.47 11.41 -17.75
C GLU A 85 -4.10 11.45 -16.34
N GLN A 86 -3.83 10.44 -15.51
CA GLN A 86 -4.38 10.31 -14.17
C GLN A 86 -3.39 10.78 -13.12
N TYR A 87 -3.92 10.99 -11.91
CA TYR A 87 -3.14 11.32 -10.73
C TYR A 87 -3.47 10.34 -9.62
N ILE A 88 -2.47 10.03 -8.81
CA ILE A 88 -2.60 9.16 -7.63
C ILE A 88 -1.86 9.76 -6.45
N GLU A 89 -2.33 9.48 -5.25
CA GLU A 89 -1.70 9.97 -4.02
C GLU A 89 -0.99 8.85 -3.28
N SER A 90 0.16 9.17 -2.70
CA SER A 90 0.88 8.33 -1.73
C SER A 90 1.14 9.14 -0.46
N VAL A 91 1.17 8.46 0.69
CA VAL A 91 1.35 9.13 1.98
C VAL A 91 2.53 8.54 2.73
N TYR A 92 3.51 9.38 3.04
CA TYR A 92 4.61 9.07 3.95
C TYR A 92 4.23 9.48 5.36
N ILE A 93 4.27 8.53 6.29
CA ILE A 93 3.81 8.69 7.67
C ILE A 93 4.99 8.42 8.61
N PRO A 94 5.63 9.45 9.18
CA PRO A 94 6.66 9.28 10.20
C PRO A 94 6.03 8.96 11.56
N ASP A 95 6.65 8.08 12.34
CA ASP A 95 6.23 7.76 13.69
C ASP A 95 7.42 7.25 14.53
N ASN A 96 8.08 8.12 15.27
CA ASN A 96 9.30 7.83 16.04
C ASN A 96 10.37 7.15 15.16
N ASP A 97 10.69 5.87 15.47
CA ASP A 97 11.69 5.07 14.74
C ASP A 97 11.13 4.42 13.46
N ARG A 98 9.87 4.71 13.12
CA ARG A 98 9.17 4.11 11.98
C ARG A 98 8.82 5.17 10.95
N ALA A 99 8.90 4.75 9.69
CA ALA A 99 8.35 5.51 8.57
C ALA A 99 7.56 4.55 7.70
N THR A 100 6.27 4.80 7.55
CA THR A 100 5.36 3.97 6.76
C THR A 100 4.97 4.71 5.50
N LEU A 101 5.09 4.04 4.35
CA LEU A 101 4.52 4.55 3.10
C LEU A 101 3.20 3.85 2.81
N CYS A 102 2.15 4.64 2.62
CA CYS A 102 0.87 4.20 2.09
C CYS A 102 0.88 4.40 0.56
N VAL A 103 0.71 3.30 -0.19
CA VAL A 103 0.78 3.32 -1.66
C VAL A 103 -0.55 3.00 -2.29
N SER A 104 -0.79 3.60 -3.46
CA SER A 104 -1.97 3.39 -4.30
C SER A 104 -1.72 2.27 -5.31
N THR A 105 -2.77 1.54 -5.65
CA THR A 105 -2.76 0.43 -6.61
C THR A 105 -3.64 0.67 -7.83
N GLN A 106 -4.49 1.67 -7.77
CA GLN A 106 -5.39 2.09 -8.84
C GLN A 106 -5.46 3.62 -8.86
N ALA A 107 -5.88 4.20 -9.97
CA ALA A 107 -6.38 5.56 -10.01
C ALA A 107 -7.89 5.52 -9.74
N GLY A 108 -8.29 6.02 -8.56
CA GLY A 108 -9.64 5.85 -8.05
C GLY A 108 -9.96 4.40 -7.62
N CYS A 109 -11.25 4.08 -7.42
CA CYS A 109 -11.67 2.76 -6.95
C CYS A 109 -13.12 2.46 -7.34
N LYS A 110 -13.41 1.24 -7.82
CA LYS A 110 -14.77 0.80 -8.20
C LYS A 110 -15.56 0.13 -7.08
N MET A 111 -14.97 -0.08 -5.89
CA MET A 111 -15.63 -0.83 -4.80
C MET A 111 -16.81 -0.09 -4.17
N GLY A 112 -16.88 1.22 -4.32
CA GLY A 112 -18.03 2.03 -3.90
C GLY A 112 -18.26 2.06 -2.39
N CYS A 113 -17.24 1.83 -1.55
CA CYS A 113 -17.33 1.94 -0.10
C CYS A 113 -17.77 3.36 0.28
N LYS A 114 -18.92 3.49 0.98
CA LYS A 114 -19.55 4.78 1.23
C LYS A 114 -18.81 5.71 2.19
N PHE A 115 -17.83 5.21 2.91
CA PHE A 115 -17.00 5.96 3.84
C PHE A 115 -15.65 6.38 3.22
N CYS A 116 -15.29 5.87 2.04
CA CYS A 116 -14.00 6.09 1.41
C CYS A 116 -14.09 7.17 0.33
N MET A 117 -13.31 8.24 0.47
CA MET A 117 -13.30 9.35 -0.50
C MET A 117 -12.81 8.91 -1.88
N THR A 118 -11.82 8.01 -1.97
CA THR A 118 -11.36 7.44 -3.24
C THR A 118 -12.50 6.74 -4.00
N GLY A 119 -13.44 6.10 -3.28
CA GLY A 119 -14.62 5.49 -3.90
C GLY A 119 -15.54 6.49 -4.59
N THR A 120 -15.43 7.80 -4.30
CA THR A 120 -16.23 8.86 -4.95
C THR A 120 -15.62 9.33 -6.26
N LEU A 121 -14.32 9.08 -6.46
CA LEU A 121 -13.62 9.48 -7.68
C LEU A 121 -14.01 8.60 -8.89
N GLY A 122 -14.64 7.44 -8.64
CA GLY A 122 -14.83 6.43 -9.66
C GLY A 122 -13.53 5.66 -9.94
N PHE A 123 -13.56 4.80 -10.95
CA PHE A 123 -12.41 4.00 -11.36
C PHE A 123 -11.86 4.54 -12.69
N HIS A 124 -10.59 4.88 -12.71
CA HIS A 124 -9.90 5.46 -13.86
C HIS A 124 -8.81 4.55 -14.44
N GLY A 125 -8.40 3.51 -13.71
CA GLY A 125 -7.46 2.51 -14.25
C GLY A 125 -6.67 1.76 -13.20
N GLN A 126 -6.11 0.61 -13.64
CA GLN A 126 -5.16 -0.18 -12.86
C GLN A 126 -3.77 0.47 -12.94
N LEU A 127 -3.05 0.53 -11.82
CA LEU A 127 -1.64 0.90 -11.87
C LEU A 127 -0.79 -0.30 -12.29
N PRO A 128 0.07 -0.16 -13.30
CA PRO A 128 1.11 -1.14 -13.58
C PRO A 128 2.05 -1.30 -12.37
N ALA A 129 2.69 -2.46 -12.24
CA ALA A 129 3.68 -2.70 -11.19
C ALA A 129 4.80 -1.65 -11.15
N ALA A 130 5.17 -1.09 -12.31
CA ALA A 130 6.11 0.02 -12.43
C ALA A 130 5.67 1.24 -11.61
N GLU A 131 4.41 1.64 -11.71
CA GLU A 131 3.88 2.82 -11.03
C GLU A 131 3.68 2.59 -9.54
N ILE A 132 3.33 1.37 -9.14
CA ILE A 132 3.30 0.98 -7.72
C ILE A 132 4.71 1.07 -7.12
N LEU A 133 5.71 0.52 -7.82
CA LEU A 133 7.11 0.55 -7.38
C LEU A 133 7.72 1.96 -7.43
N ASN A 134 7.31 2.80 -8.40
CA ASN A 134 7.80 4.18 -8.47
C ASN A 134 7.46 4.97 -7.19
N GLN A 135 6.24 4.81 -6.66
CA GLN A 135 5.85 5.41 -5.38
C GLN A 135 6.79 4.99 -4.24
N ILE A 136 7.16 3.69 -4.19
CA ILE A 136 8.00 3.13 -3.12
C ILE A 136 9.46 3.55 -3.29
N LEU A 137 10.01 3.37 -4.48
CA LEU A 137 11.42 3.58 -4.75
C LEU A 137 11.81 5.06 -4.83
N TYR A 138 10.84 5.97 -4.84
CA TYR A 138 11.07 7.40 -4.66
C TYR A 138 11.73 7.70 -3.31
N PHE A 139 11.39 6.95 -2.27
CA PHE A 139 11.90 7.14 -0.91
C PHE A 139 13.14 6.27 -0.63
N PRO A 140 14.04 6.73 0.29
CA PRO A 140 15.08 5.86 0.83
C PRO A 140 14.44 4.65 1.55
N LEU A 141 15.04 3.47 1.41
CA LEU A 141 14.62 2.25 2.10
C LEU A 141 15.59 1.91 3.22
N THR A 142 15.08 1.42 4.36
CA THR A 142 15.94 0.78 5.37
C THR A 142 16.57 -0.46 4.74
N SER A 143 17.86 -0.64 4.95
CA SER A 143 18.57 -1.79 4.40
C SER A 143 18.36 -3.02 5.29
N ASP A 144 17.54 -3.98 4.83
CA ASP A 144 17.56 -5.35 5.38
C ASP A 144 18.58 -6.23 4.64
N ASN A 145 19.21 -5.70 3.58
CA ASN A 145 20.18 -6.41 2.77
C ASN A 145 21.60 -6.24 3.34
N PRO A 146 22.25 -7.33 3.83
CA PRO A 146 23.61 -7.27 4.38
C PRO A 146 24.65 -6.71 3.39
N LYS A 147 24.41 -6.83 2.08
CA LYS A 147 25.30 -6.29 1.05
C LYS A 147 25.29 -4.75 0.99
N LEU A 148 24.21 -4.12 1.46
CA LEU A 148 24.10 -2.66 1.53
C LEU A 148 24.63 -2.10 2.85
N SER A 149 24.53 -2.85 3.96
CA SER A 149 24.97 -2.40 5.29
C SER A 149 26.48 -2.29 5.45
N ASN A 150 27.27 -3.06 4.68
CA ASN A 150 28.74 -3.12 4.78
C ASN A 150 29.48 -2.14 3.87
N ASN A 151 28.77 -1.40 3.02
CA ASN A 151 29.41 -0.47 2.12
C ASN A 151 29.28 0.97 2.67
N LYS A 152 30.29 1.39 3.48
CA LYS A 152 30.39 2.77 3.99
C LYS A 152 30.40 3.85 2.89
N GLN A 153 30.58 3.48 1.63
CA GLN A 153 30.47 4.36 0.48
C GLN A 153 29.02 4.46 -0.06
N SER A 154 28.13 3.54 0.32
CA SER A 154 26.72 3.60 -0.14
C SER A 154 25.87 4.56 0.67
N THR A 155 26.31 5.05 1.84
CA THR A 155 25.61 6.12 2.54
C THR A 155 25.63 7.44 1.77
N SER A 156 26.66 7.67 0.91
CA SER A 156 26.71 8.84 0.04
C SER A 156 25.85 8.68 -1.25
N VAL A 157 25.60 7.45 -1.71
CA VAL A 157 24.73 7.15 -2.86
C VAL A 157 23.25 7.07 -2.44
N LEU A 158 22.99 6.65 -1.18
CA LEU A 158 21.64 6.69 -0.58
C LEU A 158 21.21 8.12 -0.22
N SER A 159 22.15 9.05 -0.13
CA SER A 159 21.90 10.46 0.21
C SER A 159 21.71 11.38 -1.00
N SER A 160 21.78 10.87 -2.23
CA SER A 160 21.35 11.68 -3.37
C SER A 160 19.82 11.73 -3.36
N PRO A 161 19.21 12.88 -3.01
CA PRO A 161 17.78 13.01 -3.14
C PRO A 161 17.44 12.84 -4.62
N PRO A 162 16.52 11.96 -4.99
CA PRO A 162 16.01 11.98 -6.34
C PRO A 162 15.27 13.31 -6.51
N LEU A 163 15.76 14.16 -7.43
CA LEU A 163 14.99 15.25 -8.04
C LEU A 163 14.12 16.10 -7.09
N GLY A 164 14.74 17.03 -6.34
CA GLY A 164 14.03 17.94 -5.45
C GLY A 164 14.07 17.48 -3.98
N GLY A 165 14.72 18.23 -3.13
CA GLY A 165 15.04 17.85 -1.76
C GLY A 165 13.84 17.37 -0.95
N LEU A 166 13.89 16.11 -0.51
CA LEU A 166 13.00 15.55 0.52
C LEU A 166 13.44 16.13 1.88
N GLY A 167 13.03 17.34 2.18
CA GLY A 167 13.30 17.95 3.49
C GLY A 167 12.64 17.11 4.60
N GLY A 168 13.43 16.47 5.46
CA GLY A 168 12.93 15.82 6.66
C GLY A 168 12.40 14.37 6.51
N VAL A 169 12.46 13.75 5.32
CA VAL A 169 11.96 12.39 5.08
C VAL A 169 13.06 11.36 5.35
N GLY A 170 12.86 10.52 6.36
CA GLY A 170 13.75 9.39 6.68
C GLY A 170 13.48 8.16 5.84
N PRO A 171 14.34 7.11 5.96
CA PRO A 171 14.18 5.87 5.22
C PRO A 171 12.93 5.11 5.64
N LEU A 172 12.22 4.53 4.67
CA LEU A 172 11.03 3.71 4.92
C LEU A 172 11.37 2.48 5.76
N THR A 173 10.53 2.19 6.73
CA THR A 173 10.57 0.97 7.55
C THR A 173 9.43 0.02 7.24
N ASN A 174 8.31 0.53 6.75
CA ASN A 174 7.09 -0.23 6.46
C ASN A 174 6.40 0.29 5.20
N ILE A 175 5.68 -0.59 4.52
CA ILE A 175 4.82 -0.24 3.39
C ILE A 175 3.43 -0.82 3.62
N VAL A 176 2.40 -0.03 3.33
CA VAL A 176 1.01 -0.48 3.35
C VAL A 176 0.34 -0.17 2.01
N TYR A 177 -0.29 -1.16 1.42
CA TYR A 177 -1.09 -1.04 0.19
C TYR A 177 -2.52 -0.69 0.62
N MET A 178 -2.70 0.56 1.07
CA MET A 178 -3.95 1.08 1.65
C MET A 178 -4.30 2.48 1.11
N GLY A 179 -3.65 2.90 0.02
CA GLY A 179 -3.94 4.14 -0.69
C GLY A 179 -5.17 4.00 -1.59
N GLU A 180 -5.12 4.58 -2.77
CA GLU A 180 -6.20 4.49 -3.74
C GLU A 180 -6.29 3.09 -4.36
N GLY A 181 -7.53 2.59 -4.49
CA GLY A 181 -7.84 1.33 -5.15
C GLY A 181 -7.97 0.12 -4.22
N GLU A 182 -8.38 -0.98 -4.82
CA GLU A 182 -8.46 -2.31 -4.21
C GLU A 182 -7.33 -3.20 -4.74
N PRO A 183 -6.34 -3.57 -3.92
CA PRO A 183 -5.20 -4.36 -4.37
C PRO A 183 -5.57 -5.70 -5.00
N MET A 184 -6.62 -6.37 -4.48
CA MET A 184 -7.05 -7.67 -5.02
C MET A 184 -7.76 -7.55 -6.37
N ASP A 185 -8.22 -6.36 -6.76
CA ASP A 185 -8.74 -6.08 -8.08
C ASP A 185 -7.62 -5.79 -9.10
N ASN A 186 -6.40 -5.52 -8.63
CA ASN A 186 -5.18 -5.33 -9.43
C ASN A 186 -4.10 -6.35 -9.06
N LEU A 187 -4.49 -7.58 -8.74
CA LEU A 187 -3.64 -8.55 -8.06
C LEU A 187 -2.33 -8.86 -8.81
N ASP A 188 -2.36 -9.01 -10.13
CA ASP A 188 -1.16 -9.36 -10.91
C ASP A 188 -0.05 -8.29 -10.78
N ASN A 189 -0.42 -7.01 -10.88
CA ASN A 189 0.53 -5.91 -10.71
C ASN A 189 0.98 -5.78 -9.24
N VAL A 190 0.09 -6.01 -8.30
CA VAL A 190 0.41 -6.02 -6.86
C VAL A 190 1.39 -7.15 -6.55
N LEU A 191 1.12 -8.40 -6.94
CA LEU A 191 2.02 -9.53 -6.73
C LEU A 191 3.39 -9.31 -7.38
N ARG A 192 3.41 -8.76 -8.61
CA ARG A 192 4.66 -8.40 -9.29
C ARG A 192 5.45 -7.36 -8.49
N SER A 193 4.81 -6.32 -8.00
CA SER A 193 5.47 -5.30 -7.17
C SER A 193 6.02 -5.90 -5.87
N LEU A 194 5.27 -6.79 -5.22
CA LEU A 194 5.70 -7.50 -4.01
C LEU A 194 6.87 -8.44 -4.27
N GLN A 195 6.86 -9.14 -5.42
CA GLN A 195 7.98 -9.99 -5.84
C GLN A 195 9.26 -9.17 -5.99
N VAL A 196 9.21 -8.01 -6.65
CA VAL A 196 10.36 -7.10 -6.77
C VAL A 196 10.83 -6.63 -5.39
N MET A 197 9.91 -6.28 -4.50
CA MET A 197 10.25 -5.80 -3.16
C MET A 197 10.91 -6.88 -2.30
N THR A 198 10.47 -8.13 -2.38
CA THR A 198 10.88 -9.19 -1.44
C THR A 198 11.95 -10.12 -1.99
N ALA A 199 12.07 -10.28 -3.31
CA ALA A 199 13.05 -11.19 -3.92
C ALA A 199 14.48 -10.72 -3.68
N ALA A 200 15.39 -11.70 -3.52
CA ALA A 200 16.82 -11.45 -3.29
C ALA A 200 17.54 -10.73 -4.46
N TRP A 201 16.99 -10.79 -5.66
CA TRP A 201 17.48 -10.05 -6.83
C TRP A 201 16.87 -8.64 -6.96
N GLY A 202 15.81 -8.35 -6.21
CA GLY A 202 15.11 -7.06 -6.15
C GLY A 202 15.57 -6.23 -4.95
N CYS A 203 14.62 -5.67 -4.20
CA CYS A 203 14.92 -4.87 -3.01
C CYS A 203 15.33 -5.71 -1.79
N ALA A 204 15.07 -7.01 -1.79
CA ALA A 204 15.33 -7.95 -0.69
C ALA A 204 14.73 -7.52 0.66
N TRP A 205 13.58 -6.88 0.63
CA TRP A 205 12.88 -6.41 1.83
C TRP A 205 12.11 -7.54 2.49
N SER A 206 12.05 -7.50 3.83
CA SER A 206 11.29 -8.50 4.59
C SER A 206 9.78 -8.39 4.29
N PRO A 207 9.11 -9.49 3.93
CA PRO A 207 7.64 -9.51 3.77
C PRO A 207 6.89 -9.01 5.02
N LYS A 208 7.47 -9.17 6.21
CA LYS A 208 6.90 -8.72 7.49
C LYS A 208 6.79 -7.19 7.62
N ARG A 209 7.44 -6.44 6.75
CA ARG A 209 7.37 -4.97 6.70
C ARG A 209 6.33 -4.45 5.71
N ILE A 210 5.64 -5.36 5.00
CA ILE A 210 4.66 -5.03 3.98
C ILE A 210 3.30 -5.58 4.39
N THR A 211 2.28 -4.74 4.32
CA THR A 211 0.87 -5.14 4.54
C THR A 211 0.05 -4.76 3.32
N VAL A 212 -0.72 -5.72 2.81
CA VAL A 212 -1.67 -5.48 1.71
C VAL A 212 -3.08 -5.53 2.27
N SER A 213 -3.88 -4.50 1.98
CA SER A 213 -5.27 -4.44 2.38
C SER A 213 -6.20 -5.02 1.31
N SER A 214 -7.37 -5.50 1.72
CA SER A 214 -8.43 -5.93 0.81
C SER A 214 -9.81 -5.76 1.43
N VAL A 215 -10.80 -5.47 0.59
CA VAL A 215 -12.22 -5.54 0.96
C VAL A 215 -12.75 -6.98 1.02
N GLY A 216 -11.95 -7.97 0.54
CA GLY A 216 -12.28 -9.39 0.62
C GLY A 216 -12.77 -10.02 -0.69
N ILE A 217 -12.14 -9.72 -1.84
CA ILE A 217 -12.41 -10.41 -3.12
C ILE A 217 -11.88 -11.84 -3.02
N VAL A 218 -12.75 -12.80 -2.66
CA VAL A 218 -12.39 -14.15 -2.23
C VAL A 218 -11.46 -14.91 -3.20
N PRO A 219 -11.69 -14.96 -4.52
CA PRO A 219 -10.78 -15.67 -5.43
C PRO A 219 -9.38 -15.06 -5.49
N ALA A 220 -9.30 -13.73 -5.54
CA ALA A 220 -8.02 -13.01 -5.56
C ALA A 220 -7.30 -13.10 -4.21
N LEU A 221 -8.05 -13.05 -3.12
CA LEU A 221 -7.53 -13.19 -1.76
C LEU A 221 -6.90 -14.57 -1.54
N LYS A 222 -7.55 -15.65 -2.02
CA LYS A 222 -7.00 -17.01 -1.99
C LYS A 222 -5.65 -17.06 -2.70
N ARG A 223 -5.60 -16.56 -3.93
CA ARG A 223 -4.37 -16.52 -4.73
C ARG A 223 -3.27 -15.69 -4.05
N TYR A 224 -3.61 -14.52 -3.49
CA TYR A 224 -2.66 -13.69 -2.72
C TYR A 224 -2.04 -14.47 -1.56
N ILE A 225 -2.86 -15.20 -0.79
CA ILE A 225 -2.38 -15.99 0.36
C ILE A 225 -1.44 -17.11 -0.10
N GLU A 226 -1.70 -17.72 -1.25
CA GLU A 226 -0.90 -18.83 -1.79
C GLU A 226 0.40 -18.37 -2.45
N GLU A 227 0.46 -17.15 -3.01
CA GLU A 227 1.59 -16.64 -3.78
C GLU A 227 2.46 -15.61 -3.02
N CYS A 228 2.04 -15.13 -1.83
CA CYS A 228 2.71 -14.04 -1.14
C CYS A 228 2.81 -14.24 0.37
N ASP A 229 3.97 -13.91 0.96
CA ASP A 229 4.22 -13.99 2.40
C ASP A 229 4.04 -12.66 3.14
N CYS A 230 3.61 -11.59 2.47
CA CYS A 230 3.35 -10.31 3.10
C CYS A 230 2.11 -10.37 4.02
N HIS A 231 2.04 -9.45 4.97
CA HIS A 231 0.89 -9.36 5.87
C HIS A 231 -0.38 -8.96 5.12
N LEU A 232 -1.52 -9.45 5.61
CA LEU A 232 -2.85 -9.16 5.08
C LEU A 232 -3.65 -8.32 6.08
N ALA A 233 -4.33 -7.29 5.57
CA ALA A 233 -5.35 -6.54 6.29
C ALA A 233 -6.70 -6.67 5.55
N VAL A 234 -7.77 -6.99 6.26
CA VAL A 234 -9.11 -7.11 5.68
C VAL A 234 -10.01 -6.00 6.22
N SER A 235 -10.63 -5.25 5.33
CA SER A 235 -11.62 -4.23 5.64
C SER A 235 -12.92 -4.90 6.13
N LEU A 236 -13.10 -4.94 7.46
CA LEU A 236 -14.25 -5.57 8.10
C LEU A 236 -15.39 -4.55 8.30
N HIS A 237 -15.12 -3.50 9.06
CA HIS A 237 -15.96 -2.32 9.38
C HIS A 237 -17.35 -2.60 9.97
N ASN A 238 -17.95 -3.76 9.75
CA ASN A 238 -19.15 -4.23 10.44
C ASN A 238 -19.25 -5.76 10.41
N PRO A 239 -19.54 -6.45 11.54
CA PRO A 239 -19.61 -7.90 11.58
C PRO A 239 -20.94 -8.48 11.07
N PHE A 240 -21.98 -7.63 10.90
CA PHE A 240 -23.28 -8.05 10.38
C PHE A 240 -23.36 -7.77 8.87
N GLY A 241 -23.58 -8.80 8.06
CA GLY A 241 -23.57 -8.70 6.60
C GLY A 241 -24.56 -7.65 6.05
N VAL A 242 -25.78 -7.54 6.59
CA VAL A 242 -26.77 -6.52 6.15
C VAL A 242 -26.27 -5.11 6.42
N GLU A 243 -25.72 -4.88 7.61
CA GLU A 243 -25.18 -3.58 7.99
C GLU A 243 -23.88 -3.28 7.19
N ARG A 244 -23.01 -4.29 6.99
CA ARG A 244 -21.80 -4.16 6.17
C ARG A 244 -22.14 -3.84 4.72
N GLN A 245 -23.13 -4.50 4.13
CA GLN A 245 -23.58 -4.24 2.76
C GLN A 245 -24.06 -2.80 2.57
N ALA A 246 -24.65 -2.21 3.58
CA ALA A 246 -25.10 -0.82 3.52
C ALA A 246 -23.98 0.19 3.36
N ILE A 247 -22.75 -0.14 3.83
CA ILE A 247 -21.56 0.70 3.75
C ILE A 247 -20.50 0.20 2.76
N MET A 248 -20.50 -1.10 2.46
CA MET A 248 -19.57 -1.77 1.54
C MET A 248 -20.34 -2.67 0.57
N PRO A 249 -20.66 -2.20 -0.64
CA PRO A 249 -21.44 -2.96 -1.61
C PRO A 249 -20.86 -4.32 -1.99
N ILE A 250 -19.55 -4.49 -1.84
CA ILE A 250 -18.82 -5.74 -2.12
C ILE A 250 -19.34 -6.93 -1.29
N GLU A 251 -19.94 -6.69 -0.13
CA GLU A 251 -20.54 -7.73 0.72
C GLU A 251 -21.55 -8.59 -0.03
N LYS A 252 -22.26 -8.00 -1.01
CA LYS A 252 -23.19 -8.75 -1.85
C LYS A 252 -22.53 -9.82 -2.70
N ALA A 253 -21.32 -9.55 -3.19
CA ALA A 253 -20.57 -10.48 -4.05
C ALA A 253 -19.70 -11.44 -3.24
N TYR A 254 -19.11 -10.94 -2.17
CA TYR A 254 -18.19 -11.67 -1.28
C TYR A 254 -18.55 -11.40 0.19
N PRO A 255 -19.47 -12.19 0.76
CA PRO A 255 -19.84 -12.05 2.16
C PRO A 255 -18.65 -12.19 3.11
N LEU A 256 -18.59 -11.36 4.15
CA LEU A 256 -17.52 -11.42 5.14
C LEU A 256 -17.36 -12.82 5.77
N SER A 257 -18.46 -13.55 5.93
CA SER A 257 -18.43 -14.93 6.44
C SER A 257 -17.63 -15.88 5.54
N GLU A 258 -17.68 -15.72 4.22
CA GLU A 258 -16.87 -16.51 3.27
C GLU A 258 -15.40 -16.10 3.35
N VAL A 259 -15.11 -14.80 3.45
CA VAL A 259 -13.74 -14.29 3.67
C VAL A 259 -13.13 -14.90 4.92
N VAL A 260 -13.85 -14.85 6.06
CA VAL A 260 -13.36 -15.42 7.32
C VAL A 260 -13.22 -16.95 7.24
N THR A 261 -14.13 -17.64 6.53
CA THR A 261 -14.04 -19.09 6.30
C THR A 261 -12.79 -19.44 5.50
N LEU A 262 -12.48 -18.68 4.45
CA LEU A 262 -11.24 -18.85 3.69
C LEU A 262 -10.01 -18.64 4.59
N LEU A 263 -9.97 -17.56 5.37
CA LEU A 263 -8.83 -17.22 6.23
C LEU A 263 -8.56 -18.30 7.29
N LYS A 264 -9.59 -18.97 7.81
CA LYS A 264 -9.46 -20.06 8.77
C LYS A 264 -8.82 -21.34 8.22
N GLN A 265 -8.65 -21.45 6.90
CA GLN A 265 -8.00 -22.59 6.25
C GLN A 265 -6.47 -22.49 6.24
N TYR A 266 -5.90 -21.34 6.63
CA TYR A 266 -4.46 -21.05 6.59
C TYR A 266 -3.88 -20.83 7.98
N ASP A 267 -2.58 -21.14 8.13
CA ASP A 267 -1.82 -20.84 9.34
C ASP A 267 -1.27 -19.41 9.29
N TRP A 268 -1.53 -18.62 10.34
CA TRP A 268 -1.11 -17.22 10.48
C TRP A 268 -0.05 -17.01 11.57
N GLN A 269 0.42 -18.09 12.23
CA GLN A 269 1.21 -17.96 13.47
C GLN A 269 2.66 -17.56 13.24
N HIS A 270 3.29 -17.95 12.14
CA HIS A 270 4.75 -17.88 12.06
C HIS A 270 5.32 -16.78 11.14
N GLN A 271 4.83 -16.62 9.93
CA GLN A 271 5.41 -15.70 8.98
C GLN A 271 4.49 -14.53 8.62
N ARG A 272 3.22 -14.83 8.42
CA ARG A 272 2.20 -13.87 8.04
C ARG A 272 1.34 -13.49 9.23
N ARG A 273 0.74 -12.34 9.14
CA ARG A 273 -0.25 -11.86 10.11
C ARG A 273 -1.48 -11.38 9.35
N VAL A 274 -2.66 -11.77 9.83
CA VAL A 274 -3.92 -11.19 9.38
C VAL A 274 -4.42 -10.17 10.40
N SER A 275 -4.85 -9.02 9.92
CA SER A 275 -5.53 -8.00 10.70
C SER A 275 -6.85 -7.63 10.05
N PHE A 276 -7.77 -7.14 10.86
CA PHE A 276 -9.04 -6.57 10.39
C PHE A 276 -9.07 -5.09 10.70
N GLU A 277 -9.39 -4.30 9.68
CA GLU A 277 -9.56 -2.86 9.82
C GLU A 277 -11.03 -2.57 10.16
N TYR A 278 -11.25 -1.76 11.20
CA TYR A 278 -12.58 -1.49 11.74
C TYR A 278 -12.75 0.00 12.05
N ILE A 279 -13.42 0.73 11.14
CA ILE A 279 -13.81 2.12 11.39
C ILE A 279 -14.92 2.13 12.43
N CYS A 280 -14.80 2.97 13.45
CA CYS A 280 -15.77 3.07 14.53
C CYS A 280 -16.73 4.26 14.34
N TRP A 281 -18.02 3.97 14.26
CA TRP A 281 -19.10 4.97 14.22
C TRP A 281 -19.97 4.87 15.45
N ALA A 282 -20.19 6.04 16.11
CA ALA A 282 -20.89 6.13 17.37
C ALA A 282 -22.35 5.61 17.29
N GLY A 283 -22.64 4.61 18.12
CA GLY A 283 -23.97 3.98 18.19
C GLY A 283 -24.35 3.12 16.98
N VAL A 284 -23.46 2.99 15.98
CA VAL A 284 -23.73 2.23 14.77
C VAL A 284 -23.05 0.86 14.82
N ASN A 285 -21.74 0.82 15.06
CA ASN A 285 -20.95 -0.43 15.07
C ASN A 285 -20.04 -0.57 16.29
N ASP A 286 -20.07 0.34 17.24
CA ASP A 286 -19.25 0.38 18.46
C ASP A 286 -20.01 -0.11 19.72
N THR A 287 -21.07 -0.88 19.55
CA THR A 287 -21.96 -1.35 20.63
C THR A 287 -21.56 -2.73 21.16
N PRO A 288 -22.03 -3.14 22.37
CA PRO A 288 -21.80 -4.50 22.89
C PRO A 288 -22.29 -5.61 21.97
N LYS A 289 -23.38 -5.40 21.23
CA LYS A 289 -23.88 -6.33 20.20
C LYS A 289 -22.82 -6.60 19.12
N HIS A 290 -22.17 -5.52 18.62
CA HIS A 290 -21.12 -5.64 17.60
C HIS A 290 -19.85 -6.28 18.15
N ALA A 291 -19.45 -5.92 19.37
CA ALA A 291 -18.30 -6.52 20.04
C ALA A 291 -18.47 -8.05 20.20
N ASN A 292 -19.62 -8.51 20.65
CA ASN A 292 -19.92 -9.92 20.79
C ASN A 292 -19.93 -10.67 19.45
N GLU A 293 -20.47 -10.04 18.41
CA GLU A 293 -20.47 -10.63 17.07
C GLU A 293 -19.07 -10.70 16.46
N LEU A 294 -18.21 -9.71 16.68
CA LEU A 294 -16.79 -9.76 16.30
C LEU A 294 -16.08 -10.95 16.95
N LEU A 295 -16.28 -11.15 18.27
CA LEU A 295 -15.73 -12.29 18.99
C LEU A 295 -16.24 -13.62 18.44
N ARG A 296 -17.53 -13.71 18.12
CA ARG A 296 -18.14 -14.92 17.54
C ARG A 296 -17.59 -15.21 16.13
N LEU A 297 -17.57 -14.21 15.27
CA LEU A 297 -17.13 -14.34 13.86
C LEU A 297 -15.67 -14.75 13.73
N LEU A 298 -14.80 -14.14 14.53
CA LEU A 298 -13.35 -14.32 14.45
C LEU A 298 -12.81 -15.42 15.38
N ARG A 299 -13.70 -16.12 16.11
CA ARG A 299 -13.31 -17.23 16.98
C ARG A 299 -12.50 -18.28 16.21
N GLY A 300 -11.34 -18.65 16.75
CA GLY A 300 -10.44 -19.65 16.18
C GLY A 300 -9.57 -19.18 15.02
N LEU A 301 -9.58 -17.90 14.71
CA LEU A 301 -8.65 -17.27 13.77
C LEU A 301 -7.61 -16.47 14.55
N ASP A 302 -6.32 -16.77 14.35
CA ASP A 302 -5.24 -15.94 14.90
C ASP A 302 -5.15 -14.62 14.12
N CYS A 303 -5.72 -13.58 14.69
CA CYS A 303 -5.85 -12.27 14.03
C CYS A 303 -5.80 -11.11 15.02
N ARG A 304 -5.80 -9.90 14.48
CA ARG A 304 -5.91 -8.64 15.24
C ARG A 304 -7.00 -7.77 14.65
N ILE A 305 -7.55 -6.87 15.48
CA ILE A 305 -8.41 -5.78 15.02
C ILE A 305 -7.69 -4.45 15.22
N ASN A 306 -7.69 -3.63 14.18
CA ASN A 306 -7.27 -2.23 14.24
C ASN A 306 -8.51 -1.33 14.20
N LEU A 307 -8.83 -0.71 15.31
CA LEU A 307 -9.88 0.30 15.38
C LEU A 307 -9.39 1.60 14.76
N ILE A 308 -10.18 2.16 13.87
CA ILE A 308 -9.87 3.37 13.11
C ILE A 308 -10.91 4.43 13.46
N ARG A 309 -10.46 5.64 13.78
CA ARG A 309 -11.34 6.80 13.90
C ARG A 309 -11.89 7.17 12.54
N PHE A 310 -13.19 7.40 12.45
CA PHE A 310 -13.79 7.89 11.22
C PHE A 310 -13.52 9.39 11.05
N HIS A 311 -13.14 9.78 9.86
CA HIS A 311 -13.02 11.16 9.44
C HIS A 311 -14.02 11.42 8.34
N ALA A 312 -14.96 12.34 8.60
CA ALA A 312 -15.87 12.83 7.57
C ALA A 312 -15.03 13.54 6.50
N GLY A 313 -15.18 13.15 5.23
CA GLY A 313 -14.57 13.86 4.13
C GLY A 313 -15.08 15.30 4.04
N VAL A 314 -14.32 16.17 3.39
CA VAL A 314 -14.75 17.54 3.12
C VAL A 314 -15.90 17.51 2.12
N GLU A 315 -17.06 18.09 2.45
CA GLU A 315 -18.26 18.09 1.61
C GLU A 315 -17.99 18.67 0.21
N GLU A 316 -17.13 19.67 0.11
CA GLU A 316 -16.76 20.34 -1.15
C GLU A 316 -16.04 19.43 -2.16
N VAL A 317 -15.45 18.32 -1.71
CA VAL A 317 -14.72 17.37 -2.54
C VAL A 317 -15.51 16.08 -2.78
N SER A 318 -16.58 15.87 -2.02
CA SER A 318 -17.43 14.69 -2.09
C SER A 318 -18.47 14.84 -3.20
N HIS A 319 -18.30 14.13 -4.31
CA HIS A 319 -19.31 14.00 -5.37
C HIS A 319 -20.39 12.95 -5.04
N ARG A 320 -20.64 12.67 -3.76
CA ARG A 320 -21.60 11.63 -3.34
C ARG A 320 -23.02 12.14 -3.34
N GLU A 321 -23.90 11.37 -3.97
CA GLU A 321 -25.35 11.57 -3.86
C GLU A 321 -25.88 11.26 -2.45
N ASN A 322 -25.21 10.38 -1.68
CA ASN A 322 -25.59 9.98 -0.30
C ASN A 322 -24.33 9.69 0.54
N PRO A 323 -23.66 10.70 1.12
CA PRO A 323 -22.53 10.50 2.02
C PRO A 323 -22.99 9.82 3.32
N ILE A 324 -22.09 9.02 3.95
CA ILE A 324 -22.35 8.54 5.31
C ILE A 324 -22.25 9.73 6.26
N THR A 325 -23.33 9.94 7.00
CA THR A 325 -23.44 10.98 8.03
C THR A 325 -23.24 10.43 9.45
N PHE A 326 -22.72 9.19 9.59
CA PHE A 326 -22.51 8.60 10.91
C PHE A 326 -21.41 9.37 11.67
N PRO A 327 -21.69 9.76 12.93
CA PRO A 327 -20.67 10.41 13.74
C PRO A 327 -19.54 9.41 14.09
N SER A 328 -18.30 9.90 14.18
CA SER A 328 -17.17 9.12 14.68
C SER A 328 -17.38 8.75 16.14
N SER A 329 -17.00 7.55 16.53
CA SER A 329 -16.93 7.15 17.94
C SER A 329 -15.94 8.05 18.70
N ASN A 330 -16.29 8.40 19.93
CA ASN A 330 -15.38 9.14 20.80
C ASN A 330 -14.28 8.21 21.37
N GLU A 331 -13.22 8.80 21.92
CA GLU A 331 -12.07 8.09 22.48
C GLU A 331 -12.48 7.04 23.51
N ARG A 332 -13.31 7.42 24.48
CA ARG A 332 -13.76 6.54 25.56
C ARG A 332 -14.50 5.30 25.03
N GLN A 333 -15.31 5.46 24.00
CA GLN A 333 -16.04 4.33 23.40
C GLN A 333 -15.11 3.42 22.63
N MET A 334 -14.13 3.98 21.90
CA MET A 334 -13.10 3.19 21.20
C MET A 334 -12.20 2.43 22.19
N GLU A 335 -11.82 3.07 23.29
CA GLU A 335 -11.05 2.42 24.37
C GLU A 335 -11.84 1.28 25.03
N TRP A 336 -13.13 1.51 25.32
CA TRP A 336 -14.00 0.45 25.82
C TRP A 336 -14.05 -0.74 24.86
N LEU A 337 -14.25 -0.50 23.57
CA LEU A 337 -14.32 -1.56 22.56
C LEU A 337 -12.99 -2.33 22.46
N ARG A 338 -11.86 -1.62 22.43
CA ARG A 338 -10.51 -2.21 22.48
C ARG A 338 -10.34 -3.13 23.69
N ASP A 339 -10.64 -2.61 24.87
CA ASP A 339 -10.42 -3.31 26.14
C ASP A 339 -11.36 -4.50 26.27
N TYR A 340 -12.62 -4.34 25.88
CA TYR A 340 -13.59 -5.42 25.85
C TYR A 340 -13.13 -6.58 24.94
N LEU A 341 -12.77 -6.30 23.70
CA LEU A 341 -12.32 -7.31 22.75
C LEU A 341 -11.01 -7.98 23.20
N THR A 342 -10.08 -7.21 23.73
CA THR A 342 -8.79 -7.71 24.22
C THR A 342 -8.97 -8.59 25.45
N ALA A 343 -9.82 -8.23 26.40
CA ALA A 343 -10.14 -9.05 27.57
C ALA A 343 -10.79 -10.39 27.21
N HIS A 344 -11.45 -10.47 26.05
CA HIS A 344 -12.05 -11.72 25.52
C HIS A 344 -11.15 -12.46 24.52
N GLY A 345 -9.84 -12.14 24.49
CA GLY A 345 -8.83 -12.87 23.71
C GLY A 345 -8.63 -12.42 22.27
N LEU A 346 -9.26 -11.32 21.86
CA LEU A 346 -9.07 -10.76 20.51
C LEU A 346 -8.17 -9.53 20.58
N THR A 347 -6.91 -9.66 20.20
CA THR A 347 -5.93 -8.55 20.20
C THR A 347 -6.46 -7.37 19.41
N THR A 348 -6.64 -6.24 20.08
CA THR A 348 -7.24 -5.04 19.49
C THR A 348 -6.38 -3.81 19.76
N THR A 349 -6.18 -2.97 18.73
CA THR A 349 -5.42 -1.72 18.81
C THR A 349 -6.24 -0.56 18.27
N ILE A 350 -5.99 0.65 18.77
CA ILE A 350 -6.52 1.88 18.18
C ILE A 350 -5.42 2.49 17.33
N ARG A 351 -5.68 2.70 16.03
CA ARG A 351 -4.74 3.38 15.14
C ARG A 351 -4.83 4.89 15.34
N ARG A 352 -3.66 5.53 15.45
CA ARG A 352 -3.60 6.99 15.38
C ARG A 352 -3.89 7.46 13.97
N SER A 353 -4.74 8.44 13.84
CA SER A 353 -4.91 9.18 12.60
C SER A 353 -3.71 10.11 12.38
N ARG A 354 -3.32 10.27 11.12
CA ARG A 354 -2.22 11.12 10.69
C ARG A 354 -2.60 11.86 9.42
N GLY A 355 -2.10 13.11 9.28
CA GLY A 355 -2.30 13.93 8.08
C GLY A 355 -3.75 14.29 7.80
N GLU A 356 -4.57 14.48 8.84
CA GLU A 356 -5.99 14.81 8.69
C GLU A 356 -6.17 16.17 8.00
N ASP A 357 -5.36 17.15 8.36
CA ASP A 357 -5.35 18.53 7.85
C ASP A 357 -5.04 18.61 6.34
N ILE A 358 -4.32 17.63 5.81
CA ILE A 358 -3.99 17.54 4.38
C ILE A 358 -4.78 16.43 3.65
N LEU A 359 -5.85 15.89 4.22
CA LEU A 359 -6.63 14.79 3.67
C LEU A 359 -5.77 13.56 3.34
N ALA A 360 -4.89 13.16 4.25
CA ALA A 360 -4.00 12.01 4.09
C ALA A 360 -4.35 10.83 5.00
N ALA A 361 -5.35 10.95 5.87
CA ALA A 361 -5.81 9.84 6.71
C ALA A 361 -6.49 8.74 5.88
N CYS A 362 -6.62 7.54 6.45
CA CYS A 362 -7.22 6.39 5.77
C CYS A 362 -8.61 6.71 5.22
N GLY A 363 -8.80 6.46 3.91
CA GLY A 363 -10.05 6.70 3.20
C GLY A 363 -10.28 8.15 2.76
N MET A 364 -9.33 9.06 2.96
CA MET A 364 -9.48 10.49 2.64
C MET A 364 -8.79 10.91 1.33
N LEU A 365 -8.08 10.04 0.61
CA LEU A 365 -7.35 10.38 -0.62
C LEU A 365 -8.32 10.73 -1.75
N VAL A 366 -8.13 11.90 -2.35
CA VAL A 366 -9.07 12.48 -3.34
C VAL A 366 -8.39 13.30 -4.44
N ASN A 367 -7.08 13.20 -4.61
CA ASN A 367 -6.33 14.00 -5.57
C ASN A 367 -6.53 15.53 -5.38
N ALA A 368 -6.67 15.97 -4.13
CA ALA A 368 -6.97 17.37 -3.79
C ALA A 368 -5.85 18.34 -4.23
N LEU A 369 -4.59 17.87 -4.29
CA LEU A 369 -3.43 18.66 -4.72
C LEU A 369 -3.47 19.07 -6.20
N LYS A 370 -4.32 18.43 -7.01
CA LYS A 370 -4.50 18.75 -8.42
C LYS A 370 -5.15 20.13 -8.65
N LYS A 371 -5.82 20.70 -7.62
CA LYS A 371 -6.58 21.95 -7.70
C LYS A 371 -5.79 23.20 -7.29
N GLN A 372 -4.54 23.01 -6.83
CA GLN A 372 -3.61 24.11 -6.51
C GLN A 372 -2.63 24.33 -7.65
#